data_3d5939da541398e060264b16d6003e44
#
_entry.id   3d5939da541398e060264b16d6003e44
#
_cell.length_a   1.000
_cell.length_b   1.000
_cell.length_c   1.000
_cell.angle_alpha   90.00
_cell.angle_beta   90.00
_cell.angle_gamma   90.00
#
_symmetry.space_group_name_H-M   'P 1'
#
loop_
_entity.id
_entity.type
_entity.pdbx_description
1 polymer ?
#
loop_
_entity_poly.entity_id
_entity_poly.type
_entity_poly.pdbx_seq_one_letter_code
_entity_poly.pdbx_strand_id
1 'polypeptide(L)'
;MLASCVQTPGEGGRASIVGHVQEEARTVLNNPNSAAPQGAYPATDRNVFLIYGDNVGPDEQVETNHEGDFVFPWLRPGDYTVYVYSEDTSTTVPPRDMVVVQTVTISASKETVVLDTLRIFKEL
;
A
#
# COMPACT_ATOMS: atom_id res chain seq x y z
N MET A 1 33.86 1.95 15.59
CA MET A 1 33.24 1.49 15.00
C MET A 1 32.41 1.95 14.25
N LEU A 2 32.16 1.74 13.61
CA LEU A 2 31.44 2.05 12.92
C LEU A 2 30.38 1.44 12.45
N ALA A 3 29.97 0.41 12.90
CA ALA A 3 28.80 -0.35 12.63
C ALA A 3 27.59 0.50 12.60
N SER A 4 27.68 1.58 13.18
CA SER A 4 26.59 2.53 13.14
C SER A 4 26.23 2.99 11.75
N CYS A 5 27.03 2.67 10.75
CA CYS A 5 26.69 3.02 9.38
C CYS A 5 25.62 2.12 8.80
N VAL A 6 25.33 0.99 9.43
CA VAL A 6 24.29 0.10 8.95
C VAL A 6 22.94 0.60 9.42
N GLN A 7 22.09 0.94 8.48
CA GLN A 7 20.74 1.42 8.79
C GLN A 7 19.80 0.23 8.83
N THR A 8 19.11 0.06 9.93
CA THR A 8 18.11 -0.99 10.06
C THR A 8 16.74 -0.37 9.85
N PRO A 9 15.97 -0.85 8.87
CA PRO A 9 14.63 -0.33 8.66
C PRO A 9 13.77 -0.51 9.90
N GLY A 10 12.89 0.43 10.13
CA GLY A 10 11.98 0.35 11.24
C GLY A 10 11.64 1.69 11.81
N GLU A 11 10.95 1.62 12.92
CA GLU A 11 10.49 2.78 13.67
C GLU A 11 11.64 3.45 14.41
N GLY A 12 11.51 4.73 14.64
CA GLY A 12 12.49 5.47 15.43
C GLY A 12 13.30 6.47 14.64
N GLY A 13 12.96 6.68 13.37
CA GLY A 13 13.60 7.69 12.53
C GLY A 13 12.76 8.92 12.35
N ARG A 14 13.10 9.71 11.35
CA ARG A 14 12.39 10.94 11.00
C ARG A 14 11.87 10.94 9.57
N ALA A 15 12.00 9.85 8.88
CA ALA A 15 11.50 9.74 7.51
C ALA A 15 10.06 9.26 7.51
N SER A 16 9.40 9.43 6.40
CA SER A 16 8.00 9.03 6.23
C SER A 16 7.77 8.45 4.86
N ILE A 17 6.81 7.56 4.78
CA ILE A 17 6.28 7.07 3.51
C ILE A 17 4.84 7.52 3.44
N VAL A 18 4.47 8.23 2.38
CA VAL A 18 3.10 8.67 2.17
C VAL A 18 2.59 8.10 0.87
N GLY A 19 1.31 7.85 0.80
CA GLY A 19 0.73 7.32 -0.40
C GLY A 19 -0.77 7.52 -0.45
N HIS A 20 -1.35 7.02 -1.53
CA HIS A 20 -2.77 7.16 -1.80
C HIS A 20 -3.28 5.84 -2.35
N VAL A 21 -4.43 5.40 -1.86
CA VAL A 21 -5.09 4.21 -2.35
C VAL A 21 -6.37 4.63 -3.05
N GLN A 22 -6.51 4.19 -4.29
CA GLN A 22 -7.69 4.48 -5.08
C GLN A 22 -8.41 3.17 -5.37
N GLU A 23 -9.71 3.18 -5.18
CA GLU A 23 -10.52 2.00 -5.37
C GLU A 23 -11.34 2.16 -6.65
N GLU A 24 -11.30 1.13 -7.50
CA GLU A 24 -12.14 1.09 -8.68
C GLU A 24 -13.21 0.02 -8.47
N ALA A 25 -14.45 0.44 -8.55
CA ALA A 25 -15.56 -0.51 -8.49
C ALA A 25 -15.73 -1.13 -9.86
N ARG A 26 -15.84 -2.44 -9.90
CA ARG A 26 -16.06 -3.18 -11.12
C ARG A 26 -17.22 -4.13 -10.94
N THR A 27 -17.97 -4.30 -11.99
CA THR A 27 -19.11 -5.22 -11.97
C THR A 27 -18.66 -6.61 -12.39
N VAL A 28 -19.59 -7.55 -12.33
CA VAL A 28 -19.29 -8.96 -12.54
C VAL A 28 -18.74 -9.19 -13.94
N LEU A 29 -17.69 -9.98 -14.02
CA LEU A 29 -16.92 -10.15 -15.24
C LEU A 29 -17.65 -10.84 -16.38
N ASN A 30 -18.61 -11.68 -16.09
CA ASN A 30 -19.28 -12.45 -17.13
C ASN A 30 -20.40 -11.69 -17.82
N ASN A 31 -20.54 -10.42 -17.51
CA ASN A 31 -21.48 -9.54 -18.21
C ASN A 31 -20.69 -8.47 -18.94
N PRO A 32 -20.61 -8.54 -20.27
CA PRO A 32 -19.78 -7.60 -21.01
C PRO A 32 -20.16 -6.14 -20.80
N ASN A 33 -21.41 -5.86 -20.53
CA ASN A 33 -21.83 -4.49 -20.30
C ASN A 33 -21.45 -3.98 -18.93
N SER A 34 -21.14 -4.88 -18.02
CA SER A 34 -20.78 -4.50 -16.66
C SER A 34 -19.30 -4.66 -16.39
N ALA A 35 -18.53 -5.05 -17.40
CA ALA A 35 -17.10 -5.19 -17.24
C ALA A 35 -16.38 -3.84 -17.18
N ALA A 36 -17.04 -2.78 -17.56
CA ALA A 36 -16.43 -1.46 -17.52
C ALA A 36 -16.31 -0.96 -16.08
N PRO A 37 -15.27 -0.19 -15.80
CA PRO A 37 -15.16 0.41 -14.47
C PRO A 37 -16.36 1.26 -14.15
N GLN A 38 -16.83 1.16 -12.93
CA GLN A 38 -17.96 1.95 -12.46
C GLN A 38 -17.52 3.24 -11.80
N GLY A 39 -16.27 3.60 -12.00
CA GLY A 39 -15.70 4.81 -11.45
C GLY A 39 -14.56 4.49 -10.50
N ALA A 40 -13.78 5.50 -10.22
CA ALA A 40 -12.65 5.41 -9.30
C ALA A 40 -12.85 6.46 -8.23
N TYR A 41 -12.57 6.09 -6.99
CA TYR A 41 -12.75 6.99 -5.86
C TYR A 41 -11.71 6.67 -4.80
N PRO A 42 -11.45 7.61 -3.87
CA PRO A 42 -10.51 7.33 -2.80
C PRO A 42 -10.98 6.14 -1.96
N ALA A 43 -10.05 5.26 -1.62
CA ALA A 43 -10.35 4.12 -0.77
C ALA A 43 -10.27 4.57 0.69
N THR A 44 -11.41 4.65 1.34
CA THR A 44 -11.48 5.07 2.74
C THR A 44 -11.43 3.88 3.67
N ASP A 45 -10.80 4.07 4.83
CA ASP A 45 -10.75 3.07 5.89
C ASP A 45 -10.18 1.73 5.43
N ARG A 46 -9.24 1.77 4.51
CA ARG A 46 -8.54 0.57 4.04
C ARG A 46 -7.25 0.41 4.81
N ASN A 47 -6.95 -0.81 5.18
CA ASN A 47 -5.72 -1.13 5.88
C ASN A 47 -4.57 -1.19 4.90
N VAL A 48 -3.50 -0.47 5.20
CA VAL A 48 -2.25 -0.48 4.45
C VAL A 48 -1.18 -1.01 5.38
N PHE A 49 -0.37 -1.92 4.87
CA PHE A 49 0.59 -2.65 5.67
C PHE A 49 2.01 -2.31 5.25
N LEU A 50 2.92 -2.32 6.21
CA LEU A 50 4.32 -2.01 5.99
C LEU A 50 5.19 -3.12 6.54
N ILE A 51 6.15 -3.57 5.74
CA ILE A 51 7.15 -4.54 6.14
C ILE A 51 8.50 -3.85 6.18
N TYR A 52 9.24 -4.05 7.27
CA TYR A 52 10.59 -3.51 7.42
C TYR A 52 11.59 -4.47 6.79
N GLY A 53 12.29 -4.02 5.76
CA GLY A 53 13.36 -4.80 5.16
C GLY A 53 12.90 -6.19 4.73
N ASP A 54 13.57 -7.20 5.21
CA ASP A 54 13.29 -8.59 4.85
C ASP A 54 12.43 -9.31 5.86
N ASN A 55 11.81 -8.60 6.76
CA ASN A 55 10.96 -9.24 7.76
C ASN A 55 9.77 -9.94 7.10
N VAL A 56 9.17 -10.82 7.85
CA VAL A 56 7.98 -11.54 7.42
C VAL A 56 6.74 -10.78 7.87
N GLY A 57 6.69 -9.57 7.89
CA GLY A 57 5.68 -8.69 8.41
C GLY A 57 4.26 -9.19 8.28
N PRO A 58 3.28 -8.29 8.53
CA PRO A 58 3.49 -6.84 8.59
C PRO A 58 4.04 -6.37 9.94
N ASP A 59 4.84 -5.33 9.88
CA ASP A 59 5.40 -4.71 11.07
C ASP A 59 4.57 -3.52 11.53
N GLU A 60 3.91 -2.85 10.60
CA GLU A 60 3.01 -1.73 10.90
C GLU A 60 1.79 -1.79 10.02
N GLN A 61 0.75 -1.11 10.46
CA GLN A 61 -0.51 -1.04 9.76
C GLN A 61 -1.13 0.33 10.02
N VAL A 62 -1.65 0.96 8.97
CA VAL A 62 -2.41 2.20 9.08
C VAL A 62 -3.67 2.08 8.23
N GLU A 63 -4.63 2.94 8.50
CA GLU A 63 -5.82 3.03 7.67
C GLU A 63 -5.77 4.29 6.82
N THR A 64 -6.33 4.19 5.62
CA THR A 64 -6.48 5.38 4.78
C THR A 64 -7.55 6.30 5.37
N ASN A 65 -7.38 7.59 5.11
CA ASN A 65 -8.36 8.58 5.54
C ASN A 65 -9.47 8.73 4.48
N HIS A 66 -10.31 9.75 4.63
CA HIS A 66 -11.42 9.98 3.71
C HIS A 66 -10.98 10.25 2.28
N GLU A 67 -9.77 10.71 2.11
CA GLU A 67 -9.22 10.99 0.80
C GLU A 67 -8.40 9.84 0.25
N GLY A 68 -8.34 8.73 0.96
CA GLY A 68 -7.57 7.57 0.55
C GLY A 68 -6.09 7.69 0.84
N ASP A 69 -5.67 8.68 1.57
CA ASP A 69 -4.27 8.92 1.86
C ASP A 69 -3.83 8.18 3.12
N PHE A 70 -2.57 7.79 3.15
CA PHE A 70 -1.99 7.16 4.33
C PHE A 70 -0.57 7.66 4.54
N VAL A 71 -0.11 7.53 5.78
CA VAL A 71 1.23 7.95 6.17
C VAL A 71 1.81 6.92 7.13
N PHE A 72 3.05 6.52 6.88
CA PHE A 72 3.86 5.80 7.85
C PHE A 72 4.97 6.73 8.31
N PRO A 73 4.83 7.38 9.46
CA PRO A 73 5.83 8.34 9.93
C PRO A 73 6.89 7.68 10.80
N TRP A 74 7.92 8.45 11.12
CA TRP A 74 8.95 8.07 12.09
C TRP A 74 9.72 6.83 11.70
N LEU A 75 10.14 6.78 10.43
CA LEU A 75 10.87 5.64 9.89
C LEU A 75 12.34 5.97 9.77
N ARG A 76 13.16 4.93 9.90
CA ARG A 76 14.60 5.01 9.65
C ARG A 76 14.86 4.77 8.18
N PRO A 77 16.03 5.21 7.68
CA PRO A 77 16.43 4.83 6.32
C PRO A 77 16.50 3.30 6.17
N GLY A 78 16.22 2.82 4.99
CA GLY A 78 16.26 1.40 4.69
C GLY A 78 15.22 1.05 3.65
N ASP A 79 15.06 -0.24 3.42
CA ASP A 79 14.12 -0.77 2.45
C ASP A 79 12.82 -1.16 3.12
N TYR A 80 11.72 -0.89 2.43
CA TYR A 80 10.39 -1.16 2.94
C TYR A 80 9.50 -1.72 1.85
N THR A 81 8.51 -2.50 2.25
CA THR A 81 7.47 -2.99 1.37
C THR A 81 6.12 -2.52 1.89
N VAL A 82 5.37 -1.86 1.03
CA VAL A 82 4.01 -1.40 1.35
C VAL A 82 3.05 -2.23 0.55
N TYR A 83 2.00 -2.74 1.18
CA TYR A 83 1.01 -3.50 0.45
C TYR A 83 -0.39 -3.27 0.99
N VAL A 84 -1.35 -3.52 0.12
CA VAL A 84 -2.77 -3.39 0.43
C VAL A 84 -3.49 -4.53 -0.29
N TYR A 85 -4.57 -5.00 0.29
CA TYR A 85 -5.36 -6.06 -0.31
C TYR A 85 -6.38 -5.48 -1.29
N SER A 86 -6.59 -6.23 -2.35
CA SER A 86 -7.56 -5.89 -3.39
C SER A 86 -8.33 -7.13 -3.73
N GLU A 87 -9.54 -6.97 -4.27
CA GLU A 87 -10.26 -8.10 -4.83
C GLU A 87 -9.73 -8.38 -6.23
N ASP A 88 -9.55 -9.66 -6.52
CA ASP A 88 -9.11 -10.08 -7.84
C ASP A 88 -10.34 -10.23 -8.74
N THR A 89 -10.62 -9.20 -9.50
CA THR A 89 -11.78 -9.19 -10.39
C THR A 89 -11.51 -9.88 -11.72
N SER A 90 -10.31 -10.39 -11.91
CA SER A 90 -9.97 -11.11 -13.14
C SER A 90 -10.45 -12.55 -13.12
N THR A 91 -10.81 -13.07 -11.95
CA THR A 91 -11.34 -14.42 -11.83
C THR A 91 -12.84 -14.35 -11.64
N THR A 92 -13.51 -15.39 -12.12
CA THR A 92 -14.97 -15.35 -12.10
C THR A 92 -15.57 -15.86 -10.82
N VAL A 93 -15.03 -16.93 -10.25
CA VAL A 93 -15.64 -17.54 -9.07
C VAL A 93 -14.62 -18.39 -8.33
N PRO A 94 -14.56 -18.27 -7.01
CA PRO A 94 -14.96 -17.09 -6.24
C PRO A 94 -13.95 -15.99 -6.41
N PRO A 95 -14.31 -14.75 -6.13
CA PRO A 95 -13.33 -13.67 -6.15
C PRO A 95 -12.26 -13.96 -5.12
N ARG A 96 -11.04 -13.66 -5.46
CA ARG A 96 -9.90 -13.87 -4.56
C ARG A 96 -9.29 -12.54 -4.20
N ASP A 97 -8.74 -12.50 -2.99
CA ASP A 97 -7.95 -11.35 -2.60
C ASP A 97 -6.61 -11.42 -3.31
N MET A 98 -6.17 -10.28 -3.77
CA MET A 98 -4.84 -10.14 -4.32
C MET A 98 -4.13 -9.04 -3.57
N VAL A 99 -2.81 -9.03 -3.67
CA VAL A 99 -1.99 -8.06 -2.96
C VAL A 99 -1.42 -7.08 -3.97
N VAL A 100 -1.61 -5.80 -3.70
CA VAL A 100 -0.97 -4.73 -4.47
C VAL A 100 0.24 -4.28 -3.66
N VAL A 101 1.42 -4.45 -4.21
CA VAL A 101 2.68 -4.29 -3.50
C VAL A 101 3.51 -3.20 -4.15
N GLN A 102 4.18 -2.41 -3.31
CA GLN A 102 5.14 -1.45 -3.78
C GLN A 102 6.33 -1.44 -2.85
N THR A 103 7.53 -1.55 -3.42
CA THR A 103 8.75 -1.46 -2.62
C THR A 103 9.26 -0.03 -2.64
N VAL A 104 9.93 0.36 -1.57
CA VAL A 104 10.41 1.72 -1.44
C VAL A 104 11.68 1.72 -0.61
N THR A 105 12.60 2.61 -0.97
CA THR A 105 13.86 2.79 -0.26
C THR A 105 13.91 4.20 0.30
N ILE A 106 14.15 4.31 1.59
CA ILE A 106 14.41 5.60 2.24
C ILE A 106 15.91 5.75 2.35
N SER A 107 16.46 6.78 1.71
CA SER A 107 17.89 6.98 1.66
C SER A 107 18.38 8.00 2.67
N ALA A 108 17.55 8.93 3.07
CA ALA A 108 17.94 10.02 3.95
C ALA A 108 17.09 10.02 5.22
N SER A 109 17.67 10.50 6.30
CA SER A 109 17.05 10.39 7.62
C SER A 109 15.77 11.22 7.77
N LYS A 110 15.59 12.24 6.93
CA LYS A 110 14.40 13.10 7.02
C LYS A 110 13.61 13.08 5.73
N GLU A 111 13.75 12.06 4.96
CA GLU A 111 13.12 11.97 3.64
C GLU A 111 11.64 11.66 3.77
N THR A 112 10.83 12.28 2.92
CA THR A 112 9.44 11.88 2.73
C THR A 112 9.35 11.26 1.35
N VAL A 113 9.03 9.98 1.30
CA VAL A 113 8.88 9.27 0.04
C VAL A 113 7.41 9.22 -0.31
N VAL A 114 7.09 9.70 -1.51
CA VAL A 114 5.71 9.66 -2.01
C VAL A 114 5.60 8.49 -2.97
N LEU A 115 4.73 7.55 -2.64
CA LEU A 115 4.51 6.38 -3.49
C LEU A 115 3.56 6.71 -4.62
N ASP A 116 3.67 5.94 -5.69
CA ASP A 116 2.65 5.98 -6.72
C ASP A 116 1.33 5.51 -6.15
N THR A 117 0.24 5.96 -6.75
CA THR A 117 -1.09 5.57 -6.29
C THR A 117 -1.25 4.06 -6.37
N LEU A 118 -1.69 3.47 -5.27
CA LEU A 118 -2.01 2.05 -5.22
C LEU A 118 -3.46 1.89 -5.63
N ARG A 119 -3.69 1.08 -6.65
CA ARG A 119 -5.05 0.87 -7.17
C ARG A 119 -5.56 -0.47 -6.74
N ILE A 120 -6.71 -0.47 -6.11
CA ILE A 120 -7.38 -1.69 -5.69
C ILE A 120 -8.72 -1.78 -6.39
N PHE A 121 -9.25 -2.97 -6.44
CA PHE A 121 -10.50 -3.23 -7.13
C PHE A 121 -11.52 -3.78 -6.14
N LYS A 122 -12.76 -3.45 -6.39
CA LYS A 122 -13.88 -3.97 -5.64
C LYS A 122 -14.93 -4.44 -6.61
N GLU A 123 -15.40 -5.67 -6.42
CA GLU A 123 -16.48 -6.20 -7.23
C GLU A 123 -17.81 -5.76 -6.68
N LEU A 124 -18.66 -5.30 -7.55
CA LEU A 124 -20.00 -4.85 -7.17
C LEU A 124 -21.01 -5.97 -7.21
#